data_df1f5e79c259382fb46f11146a93eb55
#
_entry.id   df1f5e79c259382fb46f11146a93eb55
#
_cell.length_a   1.000
_cell.length_b   1.000
_cell.length_c   1.000
_cell.angle_alpha   90.00
_cell.angle_beta   90.00
_cell.angle_gamma   90.00
#
_symmetry.space_group_name_H-M   'P 1'
#
loop_
_entity.id
_entity.type
_entity.pdbx_description
1 polymer ?
#
loop_
_entity_poly.entity_id
_entity_poly.type
_entity_poly.pdbx_seq_one_letter_code
_entity_poly.pdbx_strand_id
1 'polypeptide(L)'
;TRAQVFADHFADKTLRVDYIFNGNASGQAICLDGLSALPTWAGRKHHLAELPLQGNGQIVMRNAASGKTIYTTSFSSLFQEWLETDEARNVTKGFENTFLLPYPLQPVEIEITLLDPRRNVRASMKHIVHPNDVLIEQKGNSHITPHKYLLHNDSPEKCINVAILAEGYTLQEMQTF
;
A
#
# COMPACT_ATOMS: atom_id res chain seq x y z
N THR A 1 -4.01 4.75 -26.81
CA THR A 1 -3.88 5.52 -25.55
C THR A 1 -2.40 5.65 -25.24
N ARG A 2 -1.88 6.87 -25.08
CA ARG A 2 -0.48 7.11 -24.74
C ARG A 2 -0.23 6.52 -23.34
N ALA A 3 0.86 5.76 -23.15
CA ALA A 3 1.24 5.22 -21.87
C ALA A 3 1.41 6.37 -20.86
N GLN A 4 0.96 6.15 -19.63
CA GLN A 4 1.15 7.13 -18.55
C GLN A 4 2.64 7.19 -18.18
N VAL A 5 3.20 8.38 -18.14
CA VAL A 5 4.58 8.62 -17.68
C VAL A 5 4.55 8.87 -16.18
N PHE A 6 5.33 8.13 -15.41
CA PHE A 6 5.38 8.23 -13.94
C PHE A 6 5.64 9.67 -13.48
N ALA A 7 6.64 10.33 -14.06
CA ALA A 7 7.05 11.68 -13.71
C ALA A 7 6.00 12.77 -13.98
N ASP A 8 4.96 12.48 -14.79
CA ASP A 8 3.85 13.41 -15.02
C ASP A 8 2.89 13.49 -13.81
N HIS A 9 2.91 12.47 -12.95
CA HIS A 9 1.95 12.31 -11.86
C HIS A 9 2.60 12.22 -10.47
N PHE A 10 3.83 11.71 -10.40
CA PHE A 10 4.46 11.33 -9.14
C PHE A 10 5.90 11.83 -9.01
N ALA A 11 6.26 12.23 -7.78
CA ALA A 11 7.64 12.42 -7.38
C ALA A 11 8.32 11.07 -7.09
N ASP A 12 9.65 11.03 -7.10
CA ASP A 12 10.42 9.86 -6.69
C ASP A 12 10.48 9.75 -5.16
N LYS A 13 9.28 9.68 -4.55
CA LYS A 13 9.02 9.55 -3.12
C LYS A 13 7.89 8.55 -2.89
N THR A 14 7.81 8.01 -1.70
CA THR A 14 6.69 7.15 -1.28
C THR A 14 5.74 7.93 -0.39
N LEU A 15 4.45 7.84 -0.69
CA LEU A 15 3.36 8.15 0.23
C LEU A 15 3.03 6.86 1.00
N ARG A 16 3.35 6.82 2.28
CA ARG A 16 2.87 5.78 3.18
C ARG A 16 1.51 6.20 3.71
N VAL A 17 0.54 5.31 3.57
CA VAL A 17 -0.81 5.49 4.09
C VAL A 17 -1.10 4.36 5.07
N ASP A 18 -1.42 4.73 6.29
CA ASP A 18 -1.78 3.80 7.35
C ASP A 18 -3.31 3.82 7.52
N TYR A 19 -3.93 2.62 7.46
CA TYR A 19 -5.37 2.43 7.68
C TYR A 19 -5.59 1.43 8.78
N ILE A 20 -6.71 1.58 9.48
CA ILE A 20 -7.25 0.57 10.38
C ILE A 20 -8.48 -0.04 9.70
N PHE A 21 -8.42 -1.35 9.42
CA PHE A 21 -9.58 -2.13 9.03
C PHE A 21 -10.21 -2.68 10.29
N ASN A 22 -11.48 -2.43 10.49
CA ASN A 22 -12.17 -2.86 11.71
C ASN A 22 -13.55 -3.44 11.39
N GLY A 23 -14.06 -4.22 12.35
CA GLY A 23 -15.38 -4.81 12.24
C GLY A 23 -15.39 -6.29 12.62
N ASN A 24 -16.32 -7.01 12.01
CA ASN A 24 -16.56 -8.43 12.20
C ASN A 24 -17.17 -9.04 10.92
N ALA A 25 -17.58 -10.31 10.96
CA ALA A 25 -18.15 -11.00 9.81
C ALA A 25 -19.42 -10.30 9.24
N SER A 26 -20.17 -9.54 10.07
CA SER A 26 -21.43 -8.90 9.68
C SER A 26 -21.23 -7.51 9.08
N GLY A 27 -20.23 -6.75 9.57
CA GLY A 27 -19.99 -5.38 9.13
C GLY A 27 -18.53 -4.98 9.28
N GLN A 28 -18.03 -4.26 8.28
CA GLN A 28 -16.63 -3.83 8.18
C GLN A 28 -16.54 -2.34 7.89
N ALA A 29 -15.51 -1.71 8.40
CA ALA A 29 -15.20 -0.31 8.16
C ALA A 29 -13.69 -0.10 7.96
N ILE A 30 -13.35 1.01 7.32
CA ILE A 30 -11.98 1.46 7.09
C ILE A 30 -11.83 2.84 7.70
N CYS A 31 -10.77 3.04 8.48
CA CYS A 31 -10.40 4.35 9.03
C CYS A 31 -9.01 4.73 8.51
N LEU A 32 -8.83 5.97 8.10
CA LEU A 32 -7.50 6.54 7.87
C LEU A 32 -6.86 6.81 9.23
N ASP A 33 -5.66 6.29 9.44
CA ASP A 33 -4.89 6.48 10.66
C ASP A 33 -3.82 7.56 10.47
N GLY A 34 -3.01 7.46 9.41
CA GLY A 34 -1.95 8.42 9.19
C GLY A 34 -1.43 8.48 7.76
N LEU A 35 -0.72 9.58 7.48
CA LEU A 35 -0.02 9.82 6.23
C LEU A 35 1.43 10.18 6.53
N SER A 36 2.37 9.56 5.81
CA SER A 36 3.77 9.97 5.87
C SER A 36 4.47 9.87 4.52
N ALA A 37 5.52 10.64 4.34
CA ALA A 37 6.36 10.65 3.15
C ALA A 37 7.70 9.99 3.45
N LEU A 38 8.14 9.06 2.58
CA LEU A 38 9.45 8.43 2.61
C LEU A 38 10.28 8.91 1.40
N PRO A 39 11.61 8.92 1.50
CA PRO A 39 12.45 9.66 0.53
C PRO A 39 12.50 9.07 -0.88
N THR A 40 12.20 7.78 -1.06
CA THR A 40 12.35 7.10 -2.37
C THR A 40 11.12 6.27 -2.72
N TRP A 41 10.81 6.15 -4.01
CA TRP A 41 9.82 5.21 -4.52
C TRP A 41 10.50 3.96 -5.08
N ALA A 42 10.25 2.81 -4.45
CA ALA A 42 10.79 1.51 -4.86
C ALA A 42 9.80 0.64 -5.65
N GLY A 43 8.57 1.12 -5.86
CA GLY A 43 7.56 0.38 -6.60
C GLY A 43 7.60 0.60 -8.11
N ARG A 44 6.61 0.05 -8.81
CA ARG A 44 6.53 0.12 -10.28
C ARG A 44 6.38 1.56 -10.79
N LYS A 45 7.02 1.84 -11.93
CA LYS A 45 6.95 3.13 -12.65
C LYS A 45 6.24 3.00 -14.00
N HIS A 46 5.77 1.79 -14.35
CA HIS A 46 5.06 1.47 -15.59
C HIS A 46 3.72 0.80 -15.27
N HIS A 47 2.80 0.76 -16.24
CA HIS A 47 1.48 0.14 -16.09
C HIS A 47 0.72 0.63 -14.85
N LEU A 48 0.80 1.95 -14.58
CA LEU A 48 0.41 2.55 -13.30
C LEU A 48 -1.08 2.34 -12.95
N ALA A 49 -1.98 2.43 -13.95
CA ALA A 49 -3.42 2.28 -13.78
C ALA A 49 -3.92 0.84 -14.03
N GLU A 50 -3.01 -0.10 -14.32
CA GLU A 50 -3.36 -1.50 -14.55
C GLU A 50 -3.31 -2.29 -13.25
N LEU A 51 -4.15 -3.32 -13.14
CA LEU A 51 -4.22 -4.21 -11.99
C LEU A 51 -3.60 -5.57 -12.37
N PRO A 52 -2.30 -5.78 -12.14
CA PRO A 52 -1.63 -6.99 -12.61
C PRO A 52 -2.08 -8.26 -11.87
N LEU A 53 -2.45 -8.11 -10.59
CA LEU A 53 -2.95 -9.18 -9.73
C LEU A 53 -4.21 -8.70 -9.03
N GLN A 54 -5.10 -9.62 -8.70
CA GLN A 54 -6.34 -9.30 -8.00
C GLN A 54 -6.38 -10.01 -6.65
N GLY A 55 -6.08 -9.26 -5.59
CA GLY A 55 -6.36 -9.64 -4.21
C GLY A 55 -7.82 -9.36 -3.83
N ASN A 56 -8.12 -9.50 -2.54
CA ASN A 56 -9.44 -9.18 -1.97
C ASN A 56 -9.56 -7.74 -1.48
N GLY A 57 -8.57 -6.90 -1.77
CA GLY A 57 -8.60 -5.46 -1.57
C GLY A 57 -7.99 -4.70 -2.75
N GLN A 58 -8.36 -3.44 -2.89
CA GLN A 58 -7.91 -2.59 -3.98
C GLN A 58 -7.73 -1.16 -3.50
N ILE A 59 -6.69 -0.49 -4.01
CA ILE A 59 -6.49 0.96 -3.86
C ILE A 59 -6.42 1.58 -5.24
N VAL A 60 -7.17 2.66 -5.45
CA VAL A 60 -7.18 3.45 -6.67
C VAL A 60 -6.85 4.89 -6.32
N MET A 61 -5.87 5.47 -7.00
CA MET A 61 -5.56 6.88 -6.93
C MET A 61 -6.06 7.58 -8.19
N ARG A 62 -6.83 8.64 -8.00
CA ARG A 62 -7.33 9.49 -9.09
C ARG A 62 -6.81 10.92 -8.91
N ASN A 63 -6.46 11.57 -10.00
CA ASN A 63 -6.24 13.01 -9.96
C ASN A 63 -7.53 13.70 -9.52
N ALA A 64 -7.48 14.50 -8.45
CA ALA A 64 -8.67 15.08 -7.82
C ALA A 64 -9.44 16.05 -8.74
N ALA A 65 -8.74 16.74 -9.65
CA ALA A 65 -9.34 17.70 -10.54
C ALA A 65 -10.02 17.04 -11.77
N SER A 66 -9.39 16.00 -12.33
CA SER A 66 -9.86 15.37 -13.57
C SER A 66 -10.63 14.06 -13.36
N GLY A 67 -10.55 13.46 -12.17
CA GLY A 67 -11.10 12.13 -11.87
C GLY A 67 -10.34 10.99 -12.58
N LYS A 68 -9.29 11.29 -13.35
CA LYS A 68 -8.54 10.29 -14.10
C LYS A 68 -7.76 9.38 -13.14
N THR A 69 -7.90 8.06 -13.29
CA THR A 69 -7.09 7.08 -12.58
C THR A 69 -5.64 7.20 -13.00
N ILE A 70 -4.74 7.39 -12.02
CA ILE A 70 -3.30 7.55 -12.21
C ILE A 70 -2.48 6.42 -11.60
N TYR A 71 -3.04 5.71 -10.61
CA TYR A 71 -2.41 4.53 -10.02
C TYR A 71 -3.47 3.56 -9.49
N THR A 72 -3.20 2.26 -9.60
CA THR A 72 -4.08 1.22 -9.04
C THR A 72 -3.21 0.10 -8.49
N THR A 73 -3.52 -0.39 -7.31
CA THR A 73 -2.87 -1.58 -6.74
C THR A 73 -3.90 -2.45 -6.04
N SER A 74 -3.56 -3.71 -5.82
CA SER A 74 -4.37 -4.69 -5.13
C SER A 74 -3.58 -5.30 -3.97
N PHE A 75 -4.29 -5.79 -2.98
CA PHE A 75 -3.71 -6.41 -1.80
C PHE A 75 -4.61 -7.52 -1.25
N SER A 76 -4.06 -8.33 -0.35
CA SER A 76 -4.78 -9.20 0.57
C SER A 76 -4.39 -8.83 1.99
N SER A 77 -5.27 -8.98 2.95
CA SER A 77 -5.03 -8.57 4.34
C SER A 77 -5.35 -9.68 5.34
N LEU A 78 -4.62 -9.69 6.44
CA LEU A 78 -4.90 -10.58 7.59
C LEU A 78 -6.28 -10.34 8.18
N PHE A 79 -6.80 -9.10 8.13
CA PHE A 79 -8.15 -8.80 8.54
C PHE A 79 -9.19 -9.63 7.78
N GLN A 80 -9.05 -9.72 6.46
CA GLN A 80 -9.98 -10.47 5.62
C GLN A 80 -9.85 -11.99 5.81
N GLU A 81 -8.65 -12.50 6.11
CA GLU A 81 -8.45 -13.89 6.49
C GLU A 81 -9.09 -14.20 7.85
N TRP A 82 -8.91 -13.30 8.83
CA TRP A 82 -9.53 -13.44 10.13
C TRP A 82 -11.08 -13.42 10.06
N LEU A 83 -11.68 -12.66 9.14
CA LEU A 83 -13.14 -12.61 8.96
C LEU A 83 -13.78 -13.98 8.63
N GLU A 84 -13.01 -14.93 8.11
CA GLU A 84 -13.45 -16.29 7.81
C GLU A 84 -13.45 -17.21 9.06
N THR A 85 -12.96 -16.73 10.20
CA THR A 85 -12.90 -17.51 11.45
C THR A 85 -14.22 -17.45 12.22
N ASP A 86 -14.47 -18.44 13.08
CA ASP A 86 -15.63 -18.43 13.98
C ASP A 86 -15.60 -17.27 14.99
N GLU A 87 -14.40 -16.83 15.38
CA GLU A 87 -14.21 -15.68 16.27
C GLU A 87 -14.84 -14.40 15.68
N ALA A 88 -14.66 -14.18 14.38
CA ALA A 88 -15.16 -12.99 13.70
C ALA A 88 -16.69 -12.85 13.69
N ARG A 89 -17.43 -13.92 13.98
CA ARG A 89 -18.90 -13.88 14.13
C ARG A 89 -19.35 -13.20 15.42
N ASN A 90 -18.50 -13.23 16.45
CA ASN A 90 -18.86 -12.81 17.82
C ASN A 90 -18.01 -11.64 18.33
N VAL A 91 -16.88 -11.36 17.72
CA VAL A 91 -15.90 -10.36 18.17
C VAL A 91 -15.69 -9.32 17.08
N THR A 92 -15.56 -8.05 17.49
CA THR A 92 -15.11 -6.94 16.63
C THR A 92 -13.62 -6.69 16.90
N LYS A 93 -12.82 -6.63 15.87
CA LYS A 93 -11.38 -6.32 15.96
C LYS A 93 -10.97 -5.23 14.99
N GLY A 94 -9.86 -4.55 15.31
CA GLY A 94 -9.15 -3.63 14.42
C GLY A 94 -7.78 -4.20 14.03
N PHE A 95 -7.41 -4.03 12.77
CA PHE A 95 -6.13 -4.44 12.19
C PHE A 95 -5.48 -3.23 11.55
N GLU A 96 -4.26 -2.93 11.95
CA GLU A 96 -3.43 -1.92 11.29
C GLU A 96 -2.95 -2.46 9.95
N ASN A 97 -3.01 -1.61 8.92
CA ASN A 97 -2.54 -1.93 7.58
C ASN A 97 -1.78 -0.74 7.03
N THR A 98 -0.59 -0.98 6.52
CA THR A 98 0.28 0.03 5.89
C THR A 98 0.36 -0.21 4.39
N PHE A 99 0.13 0.84 3.60
CA PHE A 99 0.29 0.79 2.16
C PHE A 99 1.29 1.83 1.69
N LEU A 100 2.16 1.41 0.76
CA LEU A 100 3.13 2.27 0.11
C LEU A 100 2.63 2.60 -1.29
N LEU A 101 2.41 3.88 -1.55
CA LEU A 101 1.91 4.41 -2.81
C LEU A 101 2.93 5.41 -3.38
N PRO A 102 2.95 5.66 -4.69
CA PRO A 102 3.80 6.71 -5.22
C PRO A 102 3.31 8.09 -4.77
N TYR A 103 4.23 8.98 -4.43
CA TYR A 103 3.91 10.30 -3.88
C TYR A 103 3.37 11.24 -4.97
N PRO A 104 2.14 11.74 -4.89
CA PRO A 104 1.53 12.53 -5.95
C PRO A 104 2.12 13.93 -6.06
N LEU A 105 2.19 14.48 -7.29
CA LEU A 105 2.57 15.87 -7.56
C LEU A 105 1.39 16.85 -7.45
N GLN A 106 0.17 16.35 -7.58
CA GLN A 106 -1.08 17.11 -7.53
C GLN A 106 -2.02 16.47 -6.53
N PRO A 107 -3.06 17.18 -6.05
CA PRO A 107 -4.07 16.58 -5.20
C PRO A 107 -4.70 15.34 -5.83
N VAL A 108 -4.85 14.27 -5.04
CA VAL A 108 -5.42 13.00 -5.47
C VAL A 108 -6.53 12.55 -4.55
N GLU A 109 -7.55 11.91 -5.12
CA GLU A 109 -8.50 11.07 -4.37
C GLU A 109 -7.90 9.66 -4.27
N ILE A 110 -7.82 9.14 -3.07
CA ILE A 110 -7.49 7.73 -2.82
C ILE A 110 -8.77 7.02 -2.39
N GLU A 111 -9.11 5.97 -3.13
CA GLU A 111 -10.19 5.05 -2.79
C GLU A 111 -9.61 3.70 -2.42
N ILE A 112 -9.90 3.24 -1.21
CA ILE A 112 -9.56 1.90 -0.74
C ILE A 112 -10.84 1.08 -0.55
N THR A 113 -10.83 -0.17 -1.02
CA THR A 113 -12.00 -1.04 -1.04
C THR A 113 -11.65 -2.44 -0.57
N LEU A 114 -12.44 -2.99 0.33
CA LEU A 114 -12.42 -4.40 0.72
C LEU A 114 -13.51 -5.16 -0.03
N LEU A 115 -13.15 -6.29 -0.60
CA LEU A 115 -14.01 -7.12 -1.42
C LEU A 115 -14.17 -8.51 -0.78
N ASP A 116 -15.35 -9.09 -0.90
CA ASP A 116 -15.54 -10.50 -0.53
C ASP A 116 -14.98 -11.44 -1.64
N PRO A 117 -14.96 -12.77 -1.42
CA PRO A 117 -14.52 -13.73 -2.43
C PRO A 117 -15.32 -13.68 -3.73
N ARG A 118 -16.54 -13.16 -3.70
CA ARG A 118 -17.40 -12.95 -4.88
C ARG A 118 -17.22 -11.58 -5.52
N ARG A 119 -16.25 -10.80 -5.05
CA ARG A 119 -15.94 -9.44 -5.54
C ARG A 119 -17.00 -8.39 -5.21
N ASN A 120 -17.90 -8.64 -4.26
CA ASN A 120 -18.79 -7.60 -3.76
C ASN A 120 -18.05 -6.69 -2.78
N VAL A 121 -18.37 -5.40 -2.82
CA VAL A 121 -17.81 -4.42 -1.90
C VAL A 121 -18.36 -4.66 -0.49
N ARG A 122 -17.46 -4.83 0.48
CA ARG A 122 -17.76 -4.98 1.89
C ARG A 122 -17.53 -3.70 2.68
N ALA A 123 -16.47 -2.99 2.36
CA ALA A 123 -16.21 -1.65 2.87
C ALA A 123 -15.46 -0.84 1.83
N SER A 124 -15.68 0.45 1.80
CA SER A 124 -14.94 1.39 0.96
C SER A 124 -14.77 2.71 1.68
N MET A 125 -13.63 3.34 1.47
CA MET A 125 -13.31 4.66 1.99
C MET A 125 -12.65 5.49 0.89
N LYS A 126 -13.00 6.78 0.84
CA LYS A 126 -12.37 7.77 -0.02
C LYS A 126 -11.85 8.93 0.80
N HIS A 127 -10.68 9.40 0.46
CA HIS A 127 -10.15 10.63 1.02
C HIS A 127 -9.26 11.37 0.01
N ILE A 128 -9.09 12.66 0.22
CA ILE A 128 -8.21 13.50 -0.60
C ILE A 128 -6.86 13.63 0.09
N VAL A 129 -5.80 13.52 -0.69
CA VAL A 129 -4.43 13.81 -0.27
C VAL A 129 -3.92 15.02 -1.04
N HIS A 130 -3.54 16.06 -0.32
CA HIS A 130 -2.85 17.22 -0.85
C HIS A 130 -1.34 17.05 -0.63
N PRO A 131 -0.49 17.02 -1.68
CA PRO A 131 0.94 16.72 -1.51
C PRO A 131 1.71 17.74 -0.65
N ASN A 132 1.15 18.92 -0.44
CA ASN A 132 1.75 19.96 0.39
C ASN A 132 1.09 20.07 1.78
N ASP A 133 0.28 19.07 2.18
CA ASP A 133 -0.35 19.07 3.49
C ASP A 133 0.73 18.92 4.58
N VAL A 134 0.70 19.84 5.54
CA VAL A 134 1.63 19.86 6.68
C VAL A 134 1.43 18.69 7.64
N LEU A 135 0.28 18.03 7.57
CA LEU A 135 -0.02 16.83 8.37
C LEU A 135 0.62 15.56 7.80
N ILE A 136 1.18 15.60 6.59
CA ILE A 136 1.98 14.49 6.07
C ILE A 136 3.34 14.49 6.75
N GLU A 137 3.56 13.54 7.65
CA GLU A 137 4.82 13.40 8.38
C GLU A 137 5.97 13.11 7.43
N GLN A 138 7.03 13.94 7.45
CA GLN A 138 8.22 13.70 6.63
C GLN A 138 9.16 12.75 7.38
N LYS A 139 9.24 11.48 6.95
CA LYS A 139 10.14 10.48 7.52
C LYS A 139 11.44 10.43 6.72
N GLY A 140 12.55 10.69 7.40
CA GLY A 140 13.89 10.51 6.83
C GLY A 140 14.30 9.02 6.81
N ASN A 141 15.45 8.73 6.19
CA ASN A 141 16.14 7.44 6.33
C ASN A 141 16.77 7.36 7.72
N SER A 142 15.99 6.98 8.74
CA SER A 142 16.48 6.99 10.12
C SER A 142 17.45 5.85 10.44
N HIS A 143 17.31 4.69 9.78
CA HIS A 143 18.18 3.54 9.98
C HIS A 143 18.34 2.73 8.71
N ILE A 144 19.59 2.40 8.36
CA ILE A 144 19.86 1.39 7.34
C ILE A 144 19.76 0.03 8.04
N THR A 145 18.71 -0.71 7.71
CA THR A 145 18.59 -2.10 8.16
C THR A 145 19.71 -2.92 7.53
N PRO A 146 20.48 -3.68 8.31
CA PRO A 146 21.49 -4.59 7.75
C PRO A 146 20.85 -5.51 6.72
N HIS A 147 21.43 -5.57 5.53
CA HIS A 147 20.91 -6.38 4.44
C HIS A 147 22.03 -6.94 3.58
N LYS A 148 21.71 -8.00 2.84
CA LYS A 148 22.62 -8.64 1.87
C LYS A 148 21.86 -8.87 0.58
N TYR A 149 22.43 -8.42 -0.51
CA TYR A 149 21.93 -8.77 -1.84
C TYR A 149 22.36 -10.20 -2.19
N LEU A 150 21.39 -11.10 -2.36
CA LEU A 150 21.63 -12.46 -2.87
C LEU A 150 21.67 -12.44 -4.41
N LEU A 151 20.77 -11.67 -5.00
CA LEU A 151 20.73 -11.38 -6.43
C LEU A 151 20.51 -9.88 -6.59
N HIS A 152 21.20 -9.26 -7.51
CA HIS A 152 21.05 -7.85 -7.84
C HIS A 152 20.80 -7.67 -9.32
N ASN A 153 19.88 -6.77 -9.67
CA ASN A 153 19.63 -6.34 -11.05
C ASN A 153 19.55 -4.81 -11.07
N ASP A 154 20.19 -4.20 -12.06
CA ASP A 154 20.24 -2.74 -12.22
C ASP A 154 18.89 -2.13 -12.64
N SER A 155 17.92 -2.97 -13.01
CA SER A 155 16.58 -2.55 -13.42
C SER A 155 15.50 -3.22 -12.57
N PRO A 156 15.41 -2.90 -11.26
CA PRO A 156 14.47 -3.54 -10.34
C PRO A 156 13.00 -3.36 -10.76
N GLU A 157 12.67 -2.30 -11.50
CA GLU A 157 11.34 -2.06 -12.03
C GLU A 157 10.89 -3.04 -13.13
N LYS A 158 11.82 -3.85 -13.66
CA LYS A 158 11.56 -4.89 -14.67
C LYS A 158 11.61 -6.31 -14.10
N CYS A 159 11.82 -6.42 -12.80
CA CYS A 159 12.02 -7.69 -12.12
C CYS A 159 10.97 -7.93 -11.04
N ILE A 160 10.82 -9.18 -10.63
CA ILE A 160 10.15 -9.52 -9.39
C ILE A 160 11.16 -9.32 -8.26
N ASN A 161 10.89 -8.37 -7.38
CA ASN A 161 11.72 -8.08 -6.23
C ASN A 161 11.27 -8.96 -5.05
N VAL A 162 12.20 -9.73 -4.49
CA VAL A 162 11.93 -10.63 -3.36
C VAL A 162 12.77 -10.17 -2.17
N ALA A 163 12.12 -9.87 -1.04
CA ALA A 163 12.77 -9.61 0.23
C ALA A 163 12.58 -10.83 1.14
N ILE A 164 13.68 -11.35 1.67
CA ILE A 164 13.67 -12.40 2.68
C ILE A 164 13.93 -11.74 4.02
N LEU A 165 12.98 -11.83 4.92
CA LEU A 165 13.07 -11.26 6.27
C LEU A 165 13.43 -12.37 7.25
N ALA A 166 14.58 -12.23 7.92
CA ALA A 166 14.96 -13.09 9.01
C ALA A 166 14.24 -12.62 10.28
N GLU A 167 13.37 -13.44 10.83
CA GLU A 167 12.68 -13.20 12.08
C GLU A 167 13.24 -14.09 13.18
N GLY A 168 13.44 -13.51 14.37
CA GLY A 168 13.96 -14.22 15.53
C GLY A 168 15.47 -14.42 15.57
N TYR A 169 16.22 -13.79 14.67
CA TYR A 169 17.69 -13.84 14.62
C TYR A 169 18.29 -12.52 15.06
N THR A 170 19.35 -12.60 15.87
CA THR A 170 20.21 -11.44 16.16
C THR A 170 21.17 -11.19 14.99
N LEU A 171 21.75 -9.98 14.93
CA LEU A 171 22.80 -9.65 13.94
C LEU A 171 23.96 -10.65 13.90
N GLN A 172 24.31 -11.24 15.05
CA GLN A 172 25.39 -12.22 15.17
C GLN A 172 25.02 -13.58 14.57
N GLU A 173 23.72 -13.91 14.56
CA GLU A 173 23.19 -15.16 14.03
C GLU A 173 22.88 -15.10 12.55
N MET A 174 22.86 -13.89 11.95
CA MET A 174 22.58 -13.67 10.53
C MET A 174 23.58 -14.36 9.59
N GLN A 175 24.73 -14.81 10.08
CA GLN A 175 25.69 -15.58 9.27
C GLN A 175 25.20 -17.02 9.02
N THR A 176 24.33 -17.52 9.87
CA THR A 176 23.75 -18.87 9.77
C THR A 176 22.50 -18.89 8.89
N PHE A 177 21.90 -17.75 8.71
CA PHE A 177 20.73 -17.53 7.84
C PHE A 177 21.16 -17.25 6.40
#